data_fe008560f329447b2ab6db51605f7e3e
#
_entry.id   fe008560f329447b2ab6db51605f7e3e
#
_cell.length_a   1.000
_cell.length_b   1.000
_cell.length_c   1.000
_cell.angle_alpha   90.00
_cell.angle_beta   90.00
_cell.angle_gamma   90.00
#
_symmetry.space_group_name_H-M   'P 1'
#
loop_
_entity.id
_entity.type
_entity.pdbx_description
1 polymer ?
#
loop_
_entity_poly.entity_id
_entity_poly.type
_entity_poly.pdbx_seq_one_letter_code
_entity_poly.pdbx_strand_id
1 'polypeptide(L)'
;NGINRALIEQIRIELADRGESLPVYFGNRNWGPFAEDAVAAMKAGGITRAAVFSTSAWGGYSGCAQYQEDIVRARAASGDGAPELVKLRQYFDHPLLVGMFADGIAAAAAGLPESLRTEARLVFTAHSIPLRAVDRCGPSLYPRQVQYTSALVAAAAGYSDYDVVWQSRSGPPQVPWLEPDVGDHLSVLAQDGVKAVIVCPIGFVADHIEVIWDLDSELAEQAQELGVALARATTPNAQPRFARLALELLDEVRDGREPARVIGPEPVPGYGSSV
;
A
#
# COMPACT_ATOMS: atom_id res chain seq x y z
N ASN A 1 -12.78 -5.33 -5.96
CA ASN A 1 -13.49 -4.16 -6.56
C ASN A 1 -14.37 -3.40 -5.56
N GLY A 2 -14.93 -4.04 -4.50
CA GLY A 2 -15.77 -3.37 -3.51
C GLY A 2 -15.05 -2.24 -2.79
N ILE A 3 -13.86 -2.49 -2.26
CA ILE A 3 -13.03 -1.51 -1.55
C ILE A 3 -12.68 -0.33 -2.46
N ASN A 4 -12.28 -0.59 -3.72
CA ASN A 4 -11.96 0.48 -4.67
C ASN A 4 -13.17 1.36 -4.99
N ARG A 5 -14.36 0.76 -5.14
CA ARG A 5 -15.59 1.54 -5.34
C ARG A 5 -15.95 2.38 -4.12
N ALA A 6 -15.79 1.82 -2.92
CA ALA A 6 -15.98 2.56 -1.68
C ALA A 6 -14.99 3.73 -1.56
N LEU A 7 -13.71 3.53 -1.92
CA LEU A 7 -12.72 4.61 -1.96
C LEU A 7 -13.11 5.71 -2.96
N ILE A 8 -13.59 5.35 -4.13
CA ILE A 8 -14.08 6.33 -5.13
C ILE A 8 -15.21 7.17 -4.55
N GLU A 9 -16.15 6.57 -3.83
CA GLU A 9 -17.23 7.32 -3.17
C GLU A 9 -16.68 8.27 -2.09
N GLN A 10 -15.70 7.84 -1.31
CA GLN A 10 -15.03 8.74 -0.34
C GLN A 10 -14.30 9.89 -1.04
N ILE A 11 -13.65 9.66 -2.19
CA ILE A 11 -13.02 10.71 -2.99
C ILE A 11 -14.08 11.71 -3.50
N ARG A 12 -15.25 11.23 -3.95
CA ARG A 12 -16.34 12.10 -4.39
C ARG A 12 -16.93 12.94 -3.25
N ILE A 13 -17.07 12.35 -2.06
CA ILE A 13 -17.49 13.06 -0.86
C ILE A 13 -16.48 14.15 -0.52
N GLU A 14 -15.21 13.82 -0.44
CA GLU A 14 -14.15 14.80 -0.12
C GLU A 14 -14.06 15.93 -1.17
N LEU A 15 -14.26 15.64 -2.46
CA LEU A 15 -14.35 16.65 -3.51
C LEU A 15 -15.56 17.58 -3.28
N ALA A 16 -16.73 17.02 -2.98
CA ALA A 16 -17.93 17.81 -2.70
C ALA A 16 -17.77 18.71 -1.47
N ASP A 17 -17.16 18.18 -0.41
CA ASP A 17 -16.86 18.96 0.82
C ASP A 17 -15.88 20.12 0.54
N ARG A 18 -15.00 19.98 -0.46
CA ARG A 18 -14.12 21.05 -0.94
C ARG A 18 -14.80 22.00 -1.93
N GLY A 19 -16.06 21.75 -2.30
CA GLY A 19 -16.78 22.50 -3.33
C GLY A 19 -16.26 22.25 -4.75
N GLU A 20 -15.56 21.12 -4.98
CA GLU A 20 -15.00 20.72 -6.27
C GLU A 20 -15.90 19.69 -6.96
N SER A 21 -16.05 19.80 -8.30
CA SER A 21 -16.89 18.90 -9.13
C SER A 21 -16.06 18.13 -10.17
N LEU A 22 -14.87 17.69 -9.80
CA LEU A 22 -14.00 16.91 -10.69
C LEU A 22 -14.61 15.53 -10.96
N PRO A 23 -14.66 15.07 -12.23
CA PRO A 23 -15.14 13.74 -12.55
C PRO A 23 -14.11 12.69 -12.10
N VAL A 24 -14.58 11.61 -11.49
CA VAL A 24 -13.74 10.48 -11.03
C VAL A 24 -14.05 9.26 -11.88
N TYR A 25 -13.04 8.76 -12.57
CA TYR A 25 -13.10 7.57 -13.41
C TYR A 25 -12.43 6.40 -12.72
N PHE A 26 -12.87 5.18 -13.02
CA PHE A 26 -12.34 3.96 -12.46
C PHE A 26 -11.88 3.02 -13.58
N GLY A 27 -10.62 2.58 -13.51
CA GLY A 27 -10.05 1.60 -14.43
C GLY A 27 -9.17 0.61 -13.70
N ASN A 28 -9.24 -0.65 -14.09
CA ASN A 28 -8.44 -1.74 -13.53
C ASN A 28 -7.55 -2.35 -14.62
N ARG A 29 -6.53 -3.09 -14.19
CA ARG A 29 -5.64 -3.85 -15.06
C ARG A 29 -6.25 -5.19 -15.50
N ASN A 30 -6.77 -5.95 -14.56
CA ASN A 30 -7.10 -7.36 -14.71
C ASN A 30 -8.61 -7.63 -14.66
N TRP A 31 -9.44 -6.62 -14.47
CA TRP A 31 -10.88 -6.77 -14.28
C TRP A 31 -11.65 -5.54 -14.78
N GLY A 32 -12.88 -5.73 -15.21
CA GLY A 32 -13.74 -4.61 -15.64
C GLY A 32 -14.19 -3.68 -14.50
N PRO A 33 -14.36 -2.38 -14.76
CA PRO A 33 -13.97 -1.71 -16.01
C PRO A 33 -12.43 -1.67 -16.17
N PHE A 34 -11.96 -1.84 -17.40
CA PHE A 34 -10.53 -1.78 -17.70
C PHE A 34 -10.03 -0.31 -17.77
N ALA A 35 -8.72 -0.14 -17.67
CA ALA A 35 -8.10 1.18 -17.82
C ALA A 35 -8.42 1.82 -19.17
N GLU A 36 -8.51 1.01 -20.23
CA GLU A 36 -8.89 1.40 -21.59
C GLU A 36 -10.33 1.97 -21.65
N ASP A 37 -11.27 1.34 -20.91
CA ASP A 37 -12.66 1.82 -20.83
C ASP A 37 -12.74 3.19 -20.16
N ALA A 38 -11.95 3.37 -19.08
CA ALA A 38 -11.88 4.63 -18.36
C ALA A 38 -11.32 5.76 -19.25
N VAL A 39 -10.26 5.49 -20.02
CA VAL A 39 -9.65 6.48 -20.93
C VAL A 39 -10.59 6.81 -22.08
N ALA A 40 -11.29 5.81 -22.65
CA ALA A 40 -12.30 6.04 -23.68
C ALA A 40 -13.47 6.91 -23.14
N ALA A 41 -13.92 6.68 -21.92
CA ALA A 41 -14.96 7.49 -21.28
C ALA A 41 -14.49 8.93 -21.01
N MET A 42 -13.25 9.13 -20.57
CA MET A 42 -12.64 10.45 -20.40
C MET A 42 -12.62 11.22 -21.72
N LYS A 43 -12.17 10.58 -22.81
CA LYS A 43 -12.12 11.16 -24.15
C LYS A 43 -13.53 11.55 -24.64
N ALA A 44 -14.50 10.65 -24.49
CA ALA A 44 -15.90 10.92 -24.85
C ALA A 44 -16.49 12.08 -24.04
N GLY A 45 -16.07 12.26 -22.80
CA GLY A 45 -16.45 13.37 -21.91
C GLY A 45 -15.67 14.67 -22.16
N GLY A 46 -14.80 14.72 -23.17
CA GLY A 46 -14.01 15.92 -23.51
C GLY A 46 -12.89 16.23 -22.52
N ILE A 47 -12.47 15.27 -21.69
CA ILE A 47 -11.35 15.42 -20.76
C ILE A 47 -10.05 15.41 -21.56
N THR A 48 -9.23 16.43 -21.39
CA THR A 48 -7.94 16.58 -22.08
C THR A 48 -6.74 16.20 -21.19
N ARG A 49 -6.92 16.27 -19.86
CA ARG A 49 -5.89 15.92 -18.88
C ARG A 49 -6.51 15.32 -17.63
N ALA A 50 -5.90 14.27 -17.09
CA ALA A 50 -6.34 13.63 -15.84
C ALA A 50 -5.16 13.20 -14.99
N ALA A 51 -5.31 13.29 -13.66
CA ALA A 51 -4.41 12.70 -12.69
C ALA A 51 -4.76 11.23 -12.47
N VAL A 52 -3.74 10.39 -12.34
CA VAL A 52 -3.91 8.95 -12.10
C VAL A 52 -3.41 8.62 -10.70
N PHE A 53 -4.34 8.33 -9.79
CA PHE A 53 -4.04 7.78 -8.48
C PHE A 53 -3.97 6.26 -8.56
N SER A 54 -2.79 5.69 -8.27
CA SER A 54 -2.59 4.25 -8.21
C SER A 54 -2.77 3.75 -6.77
N THR A 55 -3.50 2.65 -6.57
CA THR A 55 -3.67 2.02 -5.25
C THR A 55 -2.46 1.19 -4.84
N SER A 56 -1.27 1.76 -5.05
CA SER A 56 0.03 1.21 -4.64
C SER A 56 0.92 2.36 -4.19
N ALA A 57 1.33 2.34 -2.93
CA ALA A 57 2.10 3.41 -2.32
C ALA A 57 3.60 3.32 -2.61
N TRP A 58 4.11 2.11 -2.88
CA TRP A 58 5.54 1.81 -3.00
C TRP A 58 5.98 1.73 -4.46
N GLY A 59 7.25 2.06 -4.69
CA GLY A 59 7.91 1.89 -5.98
C GLY A 59 8.19 0.43 -6.32
N GLY A 60 8.87 0.21 -7.44
CA GLY A 60 9.16 -1.10 -7.97
C GLY A 60 8.34 -1.41 -9.22
N TYR A 61 8.58 -2.58 -9.84
CA TYR A 61 7.94 -2.90 -11.11
C TYR A 61 6.41 -2.93 -10.99
N SER A 62 5.87 -3.74 -10.09
CA SER A 62 4.42 -3.92 -9.94
C SER A 62 3.71 -2.67 -9.41
N GLY A 63 4.36 -1.93 -8.51
CA GLY A 63 3.77 -0.75 -7.86
C GLY A 63 3.92 0.55 -8.64
N CYS A 64 4.85 0.61 -9.60
CA CYS A 64 5.13 1.85 -10.34
C CYS A 64 5.21 1.63 -11.85
N ALA A 65 6.18 0.85 -12.35
CA ALA A 65 6.43 0.73 -13.78
C ALA A 65 5.24 0.10 -14.51
N GLN A 66 4.65 -0.93 -13.95
CA GLN A 66 3.50 -1.61 -14.56
C GLN A 66 2.27 -0.70 -14.66
N TYR A 67 2.05 0.24 -13.70
CA TYR A 67 1.00 1.25 -13.84
C TYR A 67 1.29 2.23 -14.96
N GLN A 68 2.57 2.56 -15.19
CA GLN A 68 2.95 3.40 -16.31
C GLN A 68 2.72 2.69 -17.65
N GLU A 69 3.04 1.39 -17.74
CA GLU A 69 2.73 0.55 -18.90
C GLU A 69 1.21 0.50 -19.17
N ASP A 70 0.38 0.38 -18.13
CA ASP A 70 -1.08 0.41 -18.26
C ASP A 70 -1.59 1.75 -18.79
N ILE A 71 -1.04 2.86 -18.32
CA ILE A 71 -1.38 4.20 -18.80
C ILE A 71 -1.05 4.33 -20.28
N VAL A 72 0.16 3.93 -20.68
CA VAL A 72 0.59 3.97 -22.10
C VAL A 72 -0.33 3.11 -22.97
N ARG A 73 -0.63 1.89 -22.55
CA ARG A 73 -1.51 0.96 -23.25
C ARG A 73 -2.93 1.52 -23.39
N ALA A 74 -3.51 2.02 -22.32
CA ALA A 74 -4.87 2.55 -22.31
C ALA A 74 -5.00 3.80 -23.20
N ARG A 75 -4.00 4.69 -23.20
CA ARG A 75 -3.95 5.84 -24.09
C ARG A 75 -3.83 5.43 -25.56
N ALA A 76 -2.94 4.47 -25.86
CA ALA A 76 -2.77 3.97 -27.22
C ALA A 76 -4.06 3.32 -27.76
N ALA A 77 -4.78 2.57 -26.94
CA ALA A 77 -6.07 1.96 -27.31
C ALA A 77 -7.14 3.02 -27.65
N SER A 78 -7.10 4.20 -27.04
CA SER A 78 -8.05 5.30 -27.31
C SER A 78 -7.65 6.16 -28.53
N GLY A 79 -6.42 6.01 -29.03
CA GLY A 79 -5.94 6.70 -30.23
C GLY A 79 -5.84 8.22 -30.09
N ASP A 80 -5.88 8.92 -31.23
CA ASP A 80 -5.78 10.37 -31.29
C ASP A 80 -6.84 11.07 -30.42
N GLY A 81 -6.43 12.10 -29.69
CA GLY A 81 -7.29 12.82 -28.75
C GLY A 81 -7.48 12.12 -27.41
N ALA A 82 -6.73 11.05 -27.11
CA ALA A 82 -6.66 10.50 -25.76
C ALA A 82 -6.12 11.54 -24.77
N PRO A 83 -6.68 11.65 -23.55
CA PRO A 83 -6.22 12.62 -22.57
C PRO A 83 -4.75 12.40 -22.17
N GLU A 84 -4.07 13.47 -21.77
CA GLU A 84 -2.84 13.37 -21.02
C GLU A 84 -3.15 12.74 -19.66
N LEU A 85 -2.41 11.70 -19.29
CA LEU A 85 -2.55 11.03 -17.99
C LEU A 85 -1.29 11.26 -17.15
N VAL A 86 -1.43 11.97 -16.05
CA VAL A 86 -0.33 12.28 -15.12
C VAL A 86 -0.43 11.36 -13.92
N LYS A 87 0.48 10.38 -13.84
CA LYS A 87 0.55 9.49 -12.69
C LYS A 87 1.04 10.27 -11.46
N LEU A 88 0.24 10.23 -10.40
CA LEU A 88 0.63 10.80 -9.11
C LEU A 88 1.83 10.02 -8.52
N ARG A 89 2.64 10.70 -7.68
CA ARG A 89 3.81 10.09 -7.06
C ARG A 89 3.42 8.91 -6.14
N GLN A 90 4.41 8.08 -5.81
CA GLN A 90 4.31 7.16 -4.69
C GLN A 90 4.14 7.95 -3.39
N TYR A 91 3.37 7.40 -2.46
CA TYR A 91 2.96 8.08 -1.24
C TYR A 91 3.28 7.28 0.03
N PHE A 92 4.28 6.40 -0.04
CA PHE A 92 4.72 5.52 1.03
C PHE A 92 5.16 6.27 2.31
N ASP A 93 5.52 7.55 2.20
CA ASP A 93 5.93 8.44 3.29
C ASP A 93 4.91 9.54 3.60
N HIS A 94 3.71 9.45 3.04
CA HIS A 94 2.68 10.47 3.25
C HIS A 94 2.17 10.45 4.70
N PRO A 95 2.06 11.61 5.41
CA PRO A 95 1.63 11.65 6.81
C PRO A 95 0.31 10.95 7.09
N LEU A 96 -0.67 11.11 6.21
CA LEU A 96 -1.97 10.45 6.35
C LEU A 96 -1.85 8.92 6.24
N LEU A 97 -0.97 8.40 5.36
CA LEU A 97 -0.74 6.95 5.26
C LEU A 97 -0.10 6.42 6.54
N VAL A 98 0.95 7.08 7.00
CA VAL A 98 1.65 6.72 8.26
C VAL A 98 0.68 6.72 9.44
N GLY A 99 -0.15 7.76 9.56
CA GLY A 99 -1.14 7.87 10.64
C GLY A 99 -2.22 6.78 10.58
N MET A 100 -2.70 6.41 9.38
CA MET A 100 -3.70 5.33 9.24
C MET A 100 -3.16 3.98 9.70
N PHE A 101 -1.91 3.65 9.36
CA PHE A 101 -1.29 2.41 9.84
C PHE A 101 -0.99 2.45 11.34
N ALA A 102 -0.53 3.58 11.88
CA ALA A 102 -0.28 3.72 13.32
C ALA A 102 -1.57 3.52 14.13
N ASP A 103 -2.69 4.12 13.69
CA ASP A 103 -4.00 3.91 14.31
C ASP A 103 -4.46 2.44 14.20
N GLY A 104 -4.21 1.80 13.05
CA GLY A 104 -4.49 0.38 12.85
C GLY A 104 -3.73 -0.51 13.83
N ILE A 105 -2.44 -0.21 14.07
CA ILE A 105 -1.60 -0.91 15.06
C ILE A 105 -2.16 -0.70 16.47
N ALA A 106 -2.51 0.54 16.82
CA ALA A 106 -3.09 0.84 18.13
C ALA A 106 -4.41 0.10 18.37
N ALA A 107 -5.27 0.03 17.36
CA ALA A 107 -6.52 -0.73 17.42
C ALA A 107 -6.27 -2.24 17.56
N ALA A 108 -5.30 -2.80 16.82
CA ALA A 108 -4.91 -4.20 16.94
C ALA A 108 -4.35 -4.53 18.33
N ALA A 109 -3.47 -3.67 18.87
CA ALA A 109 -2.94 -3.80 20.23
C ALA A 109 -4.05 -3.83 21.29
N ALA A 110 -5.06 -2.96 21.13
CA ALA A 110 -6.21 -2.92 22.04
C ALA A 110 -7.04 -4.21 22.01
N GLY A 111 -7.02 -4.96 20.91
CA GLY A 111 -7.67 -6.26 20.77
C GLY A 111 -6.95 -7.41 21.47
N LEU A 112 -5.66 -7.26 21.81
CA LEU A 112 -4.91 -8.28 22.54
C LEU A 112 -5.32 -8.32 24.04
N PRO A 113 -5.11 -9.47 24.73
CA PRO A 113 -5.21 -9.55 26.18
C PRO A 113 -4.35 -8.45 26.85
N GLU A 114 -4.90 -7.76 27.84
CA GLU A 114 -4.24 -6.61 28.47
C GLU A 114 -2.83 -6.92 28.98
N SER A 115 -2.65 -8.10 29.55
CA SER A 115 -1.36 -8.58 30.08
C SER A 115 -0.29 -8.79 29.00
N LEU A 116 -0.66 -8.84 27.70
CA LEU A 116 0.26 -9.10 26.59
C LEU A 116 0.52 -7.87 25.71
N ARG A 117 -0.24 -6.78 25.88
CA ARG A 117 -0.19 -5.62 25.00
C ARG A 117 1.17 -4.93 24.96
N THR A 118 1.81 -4.80 26.11
CA THR A 118 3.12 -4.12 26.25
C THR A 118 4.30 -4.94 25.78
N GLU A 119 4.11 -6.26 25.70
CA GLU A 119 5.15 -7.21 25.28
C GLU A 119 4.93 -7.73 23.85
N ALA A 120 3.87 -7.28 23.19
CA ALA A 120 3.53 -7.71 21.84
C ALA A 120 4.60 -7.26 20.84
N ARG A 121 5.14 -8.22 20.08
CA ARG A 121 6.09 -7.95 18.99
C ARG A 121 5.37 -7.34 17.80
N LEU A 122 5.86 -6.22 17.29
CA LEU A 122 5.35 -5.61 16.06
C LEU A 122 6.06 -6.22 14.85
N VAL A 123 5.29 -6.76 13.90
CA VAL A 123 5.78 -7.37 12.67
C VAL A 123 5.09 -6.72 11.48
N PHE A 124 5.85 -6.07 10.62
CA PHE A 124 5.36 -5.55 9.35
C PHE A 124 5.48 -6.59 8.25
N THR A 125 4.46 -6.66 7.39
CA THR A 125 4.48 -7.56 6.23
C THR A 125 4.25 -6.81 4.93
N ALA A 126 4.88 -7.29 3.85
CA ALA A 126 4.65 -6.83 2.51
C ALA A 126 4.71 -8.01 1.53
N HIS A 127 4.16 -7.84 0.33
CA HIS A 127 4.21 -8.89 -0.68
C HIS A 127 5.65 -9.23 -1.05
N SER A 128 6.05 -10.48 -0.94
CA SER A 128 7.34 -10.93 -1.42
C SER A 128 7.45 -10.78 -2.94
N ILE A 129 8.63 -10.54 -3.44
CA ILE A 129 8.92 -10.50 -4.87
C ILE A 129 10.16 -11.33 -5.19
N PRO A 130 10.27 -11.88 -6.41
CA PRO A 130 11.49 -12.59 -6.82
C PRO A 130 12.73 -11.68 -6.71
N LEU A 131 13.85 -12.21 -6.21
CA LEU A 131 15.09 -11.43 -6.07
C LEU A 131 15.53 -10.78 -7.38
N ARG A 132 15.31 -11.46 -8.53
CA ARG A 132 15.60 -10.88 -9.86
C ARG A 132 14.78 -9.63 -10.21
N ALA A 133 13.70 -9.36 -9.48
CA ALA A 133 12.83 -8.21 -9.71
C ALA A 133 13.14 -7.03 -8.77
N VAL A 134 13.96 -7.25 -7.75
CA VAL A 134 14.23 -6.26 -6.69
C VAL A 134 14.83 -4.98 -7.26
N ASP A 135 15.72 -5.09 -8.23
CA ASP A 135 16.46 -3.94 -8.79
C ASP A 135 15.88 -3.40 -10.10
N ARG A 136 14.73 -3.91 -10.57
CA ARG A 136 14.17 -3.53 -11.89
C ARG A 136 13.84 -2.05 -12.06
N CYS A 137 13.54 -1.36 -10.96
CA CYS A 137 13.17 0.08 -10.97
C CYS A 137 14.10 0.93 -10.10
N GLY A 138 15.26 0.42 -9.79
CA GLY A 138 16.25 1.06 -8.94
C GLY A 138 16.77 0.12 -7.86
N PRO A 139 18.00 0.33 -7.34
CA PRO A 139 18.64 -0.58 -6.40
C PRO A 139 17.80 -0.77 -5.14
N SER A 140 17.26 -1.98 -4.98
CA SER A 140 16.42 -2.40 -3.85
C SER A 140 15.28 -1.41 -3.53
N LEU A 141 14.71 -0.75 -4.55
CA LEU A 141 13.75 0.33 -4.35
C LEU A 141 12.55 -0.09 -3.50
N TYR A 142 11.90 -1.20 -3.86
CA TYR A 142 10.71 -1.68 -3.15
C TYR A 142 10.99 -2.04 -1.69
N PRO A 143 11.95 -2.94 -1.36
CA PRO A 143 12.20 -3.29 0.02
C PRO A 143 12.69 -2.11 0.87
N ARG A 144 13.48 -1.19 0.28
CA ARG A 144 13.91 0.03 1.00
C ARG A 144 12.75 0.94 1.35
N GLN A 145 11.78 1.13 0.44
CA GLN A 145 10.59 1.94 0.73
C GLN A 145 9.68 1.26 1.74
N VAL A 146 9.52 -0.07 1.68
CA VAL A 146 8.78 -0.83 2.71
C VAL A 146 9.42 -0.65 4.09
N GLN A 147 10.74 -0.85 4.20
CA GLN A 147 11.49 -0.64 5.43
C GLN A 147 11.36 0.80 5.95
N TYR A 148 11.48 1.78 5.06
CA TYR A 148 11.35 3.18 5.43
C TYR A 148 9.94 3.51 5.98
N THR A 149 8.88 3.06 5.29
CA THR A 149 7.51 3.22 5.76
C THR A 149 7.31 2.53 7.12
N SER A 150 7.85 1.32 7.29
CA SER A 150 7.78 0.58 8.56
C SER A 150 8.42 1.37 9.70
N ALA A 151 9.59 1.97 9.47
CA ALA A 151 10.25 2.82 10.46
C ALA A 151 9.41 4.04 10.85
N LEU A 152 8.81 4.72 9.86
CA LEU A 152 7.93 5.88 10.11
C LEU A 152 6.68 5.48 10.91
N VAL A 153 6.06 4.38 10.54
CA VAL A 153 4.84 3.89 11.21
C VAL A 153 5.15 3.36 12.61
N ALA A 154 6.24 2.61 12.79
CA ALA A 154 6.68 2.14 14.11
C ALA A 154 6.90 3.33 15.06
N ALA A 155 7.64 4.34 14.62
CA ALA A 155 7.86 5.56 15.40
C ALA A 155 6.54 6.28 15.74
N ALA A 156 5.63 6.41 14.78
CA ALA A 156 4.32 7.03 14.99
C ALA A 156 3.42 6.22 15.95
N ALA A 157 3.55 4.89 15.95
CA ALA A 157 2.82 3.98 16.84
C ALA A 157 3.51 3.78 18.20
N GLY A 158 4.69 4.37 18.43
CA GLY A 158 5.42 4.30 19.70
C GLY A 158 6.27 3.03 19.87
N TYR A 159 6.60 2.33 18.78
CA TYR A 159 7.47 1.15 18.80
C TYR A 159 8.88 1.51 18.38
N SER A 160 9.88 1.12 19.18
CA SER A 160 11.30 1.25 18.86
C SER A 160 11.90 -0.02 18.28
N ASP A 161 11.23 -1.16 18.44
CA ASP A 161 11.67 -2.47 17.99
C ASP A 161 10.55 -3.17 17.20
N TYR A 162 10.87 -3.65 16.00
CA TYR A 162 9.94 -4.28 15.07
C TYR A 162 10.67 -5.12 14.04
N ASP A 163 9.93 -6.00 13.37
CA ASP A 163 10.44 -6.81 12.27
C ASP A 163 9.77 -6.41 10.96
N VAL A 164 10.46 -6.63 9.84
CA VAL A 164 9.91 -6.50 8.50
C VAL A 164 10.10 -7.81 7.77
N VAL A 165 9.02 -8.45 7.39
CA VAL A 165 8.99 -9.78 6.77
C VAL A 165 8.09 -9.78 5.54
N TRP A 166 8.00 -10.91 4.85
CA TRP A 166 7.33 -11.01 3.58
C TRP A 166 6.22 -12.06 3.60
N GLN A 167 5.23 -11.91 2.71
CA GLN A 167 4.11 -12.84 2.54
C GLN A 167 3.80 -13.08 1.06
N SER A 168 2.86 -13.96 0.78
CA SER A 168 2.29 -14.20 -0.57
C SER A 168 3.34 -14.66 -1.59
N ARG A 169 4.39 -15.36 -1.16
CA ARG A 169 5.33 -15.99 -2.08
C ARG A 169 4.57 -16.95 -3.00
N SER A 170 4.82 -16.85 -4.29
CA SER A 170 4.17 -17.69 -5.31
C SER A 170 5.18 -18.25 -6.32
N GLY A 171 4.74 -19.25 -7.08
CA GLY A 171 5.56 -19.85 -8.13
C GLY A 171 6.51 -20.96 -7.67
N PRO A 172 7.42 -21.41 -8.55
CA PRO A 172 8.25 -22.58 -8.29
C PRO A 172 9.22 -22.38 -7.12
N PRO A 173 9.46 -23.39 -6.27
CA PRO A 173 10.35 -23.28 -5.11
C PRO A 173 11.79 -22.88 -5.44
N GLN A 174 12.24 -23.16 -6.68
CA GLN A 174 13.60 -22.87 -7.14
C GLN A 174 13.85 -21.39 -7.43
N VAL A 175 12.80 -20.58 -7.56
CA VAL A 175 12.95 -19.14 -7.76
C VAL A 175 13.12 -18.48 -6.39
N PRO A 176 14.26 -17.84 -6.11
CA PRO A 176 14.46 -17.16 -4.84
C PRO A 176 13.63 -15.86 -4.77
N TRP A 177 13.01 -15.64 -3.62
CA TRP A 177 12.17 -14.48 -3.31
C TRP A 177 12.72 -13.75 -2.09
N LEU A 178 12.16 -12.59 -1.76
CA LEU A 178 12.46 -11.91 -0.51
C LEU A 178 12.02 -12.76 0.69
N GLU A 179 12.87 -12.85 1.70
CA GLU A 179 12.71 -13.63 2.93
C GLU A 179 13.04 -12.76 4.15
N PRO A 180 12.65 -13.18 5.39
CA PRO A 180 11.91 -14.40 5.72
C PRO A 180 10.40 -14.29 5.40
N ASP A 181 9.72 -15.44 5.24
CA ASP A 181 8.27 -15.51 5.21
C ASP A 181 7.68 -15.24 6.58
N VAL A 182 6.48 -14.65 6.64
CA VAL A 182 5.81 -14.27 7.90
C VAL A 182 5.49 -15.47 8.78
N GLY A 183 5.12 -16.62 8.20
CA GLY A 183 4.86 -17.85 8.95
C GLY A 183 6.13 -18.46 9.54
N ASP A 184 7.20 -18.50 8.75
CA ASP A 184 8.51 -18.96 9.24
C ASP A 184 9.00 -18.06 10.39
N HIS A 185 8.85 -16.75 10.24
CA HIS A 185 9.23 -15.77 11.26
C HIS A 185 8.40 -15.92 12.54
N LEU A 186 7.08 -16.13 12.42
CA LEU A 186 6.22 -16.39 13.59
C LEU A 186 6.67 -17.62 14.36
N SER A 187 7.10 -18.69 13.66
CA SER A 187 7.63 -19.89 14.29
C SER A 187 8.90 -19.61 15.09
N VAL A 188 9.80 -18.76 14.58
CA VAL A 188 11.01 -18.34 15.30
C VAL A 188 10.64 -17.52 16.54
N LEU A 189 9.75 -16.54 16.41
CA LEU A 189 9.29 -15.72 17.54
C LEU A 189 8.66 -16.57 18.65
N ALA A 190 7.87 -17.59 18.30
CA ALA A 190 7.27 -18.52 19.27
C ALA A 190 8.34 -19.34 20.01
N GLN A 191 9.39 -19.82 19.30
CA GLN A 191 10.53 -20.52 19.90
C GLN A 191 11.33 -19.62 20.85
N ASP A 192 11.46 -18.34 20.52
CA ASP A 192 12.09 -17.32 21.37
C ASP A 192 11.22 -16.88 22.55
N GLY A 193 10.02 -17.47 22.69
CA GLY A 193 9.13 -17.24 23.82
C GLY A 193 8.19 -16.06 23.69
N VAL A 194 8.09 -15.42 22.52
CA VAL A 194 7.12 -14.35 22.24
C VAL A 194 5.69 -14.90 22.40
N LYS A 195 4.86 -14.18 23.15
CA LYS A 195 3.47 -14.59 23.49
C LYS A 195 2.41 -13.83 22.73
N ALA A 196 2.75 -12.69 22.14
CA ALA A 196 1.82 -11.88 21.35
C ALA A 196 2.54 -11.20 20.19
N VAL A 197 1.85 -11.16 19.06
CA VAL A 197 2.32 -10.49 17.83
C VAL A 197 1.22 -9.58 17.30
N ILE A 198 1.60 -8.36 16.94
CA ILE A 198 0.79 -7.46 16.13
C ILE A 198 1.35 -7.50 14.72
N VAL A 199 0.59 -8.03 13.77
CA VAL A 199 0.98 -8.04 12.36
C VAL A 199 0.35 -6.86 11.63
N CYS A 200 1.18 -6.06 10.95
CA CYS A 200 0.75 -4.91 10.16
C CYS A 200 1.09 -5.13 8.68
N PRO A 201 0.11 -5.32 7.79
CA PRO A 201 0.33 -5.52 6.35
C PRO A 201 0.72 -4.21 5.68
N ILE A 202 1.90 -3.68 6.04
CA ILE A 202 2.39 -2.37 5.61
C ILE A 202 2.50 -2.25 4.09
N GLY A 203 2.76 -3.33 3.37
CA GLY A 203 2.89 -3.37 1.92
C GLY A 203 1.57 -3.31 1.14
N PHE A 204 0.43 -3.11 1.82
CA PHE A 204 -0.90 -3.16 1.21
C PHE A 204 -1.74 -1.96 1.64
N VAL A 205 -2.48 -1.37 0.71
CA VAL A 205 -3.40 -0.26 1.00
C VAL A 205 -4.86 -0.71 1.12
N ALA A 206 -5.13 -1.98 0.88
CA ALA A 206 -6.47 -2.58 0.97
C ALA A 206 -6.40 -4.03 1.45
N ASP A 207 -7.38 -4.45 2.25
CA ASP A 207 -7.58 -5.83 2.70
C ASP A 207 -8.18 -6.65 1.54
N HIS A 208 -7.34 -7.04 0.59
CA HIS A 208 -7.72 -7.94 -0.49
C HIS A 208 -7.52 -9.41 -0.08
N ILE A 209 -7.85 -10.33 -1.00
CA ILE A 209 -7.89 -11.75 -0.70
C ILE A 209 -6.56 -12.30 -0.15
N GLU A 210 -5.43 -11.84 -0.65
CA GLU A 210 -4.11 -12.30 -0.17
C GLU A 210 -3.84 -11.85 1.26
N VAL A 211 -4.20 -10.60 1.63
CA VAL A 211 -4.07 -10.13 3.03
C VAL A 211 -4.95 -10.96 3.96
N ILE A 212 -6.22 -11.18 3.57
CA ILE A 212 -7.17 -11.92 4.40
C ILE A 212 -6.77 -13.40 4.49
N TRP A 213 -6.39 -14.02 3.37
CA TRP A 213 -6.02 -15.43 3.36
C TRP A 213 -4.73 -15.70 4.13
N ASP A 214 -3.67 -14.98 3.79
CA ASP A 214 -2.35 -15.21 4.39
C ASP A 214 -2.34 -14.88 5.90
N LEU A 215 -3.02 -13.78 6.31
CA LEU A 215 -2.90 -13.27 7.68
C LEU A 215 -4.08 -13.63 8.57
N ASP A 216 -5.32 -13.57 8.08
CA ASP A 216 -6.52 -13.84 8.90
C ASP A 216 -6.90 -15.31 8.88
N SER A 217 -6.35 -16.14 7.97
CA SER A 217 -6.55 -17.58 7.90
C SER A 217 -5.27 -18.34 8.25
N GLU A 218 -4.31 -18.43 7.34
CA GLU A 218 -3.12 -19.28 7.52
C GLU A 218 -2.27 -18.86 8.72
N LEU A 219 -1.89 -17.59 8.82
CA LEU A 219 -1.07 -17.10 9.94
C LEU A 219 -1.83 -17.18 11.27
N ALA A 220 -3.14 -16.92 11.26
CA ALA A 220 -3.97 -17.00 12.47
C ALA A 220 -4.10 -18.44 12.99
N GLU A 221 -4.29 -19.44 12.11
CA GLU A 221 -4.27 -20.86 12.46
C GLU A 221 -2.92 -21.26 13.05
N GLN A 222 -1.82 -20.89 12.38
CA GLN A 222 -0.46 -21.16 12.86
C GLN A 222 -0.19 -20.51 14.23
N ALA A 223 -0.61 -19.26 14.44
CA ALA A 223 -0.47 -18.58 15.72
C ALA A 223 -1.21 -19.30 16.84
N GLN A 224 -2.41 -19.80 16.55
CA GLN A 224 -3.19 -20.61 17.49
C GLN A 224 -2.47 -21.91 17.85
N GLU A 225 -1.92 -22.62 16.88
CA GLU A 225 -1.15 -23.86 17.10
C GLU A 225 0.11 -23.61 17.95
N LEU A 226 0.77 -22.48 17.75
CA LEU A 226 1.96 -22.07 18.48
C LEU A 226 1.67 -21.45 19.87
N GLY A 227 0.39 -21.19 20.17
CA GLY A 227 -0.02 -20.54 21.42
C GLY A 227 0.40 -19.07 21.51
N VAL A 228 0.50 -18.38 20.36
CA VAL A 228 0.81 -16.95 20.24
C VAL A 228 -0.48 -16.17 20.01
N ALA A 229 -0.73 -15.14 20.83
CA ALA A 229 -1.85 -14.22 20.58
C ALA A 229 -1.53 -13.33 19.36
N LEU A 230 -2.34 -13.41 18.33
CA LEU A 230 -2.15 -12.63 17.10
C LEU A 230 -3.22 -11.57 16.96
N ALA A 231 -2.83 -10.34 16.64
CA ALA A 231 -3.73 -9.26 16.26
C ALA A 231 -3.24 -8.61 14.96
N ARG A 232 -4.15 -8.42 13.98
CA ARG A 232 -3.82 -7.80 12.70
C ARG A 232 -4.30 -6.34 12.65
N ALA A 233 -3.38 -5.44 12.31
CA ALA A 233 -3.71 -4.06 11.99
C ALA A 233 -4.44 -3.98 10.64
N THR A 234 -5.48 -3.15 10.57
CA THR A 234 -6.20 -2.89 9.32
C THR A 234 -5.38 -2.07 8.34
N THR A 235 -5.55 -2.30 7.04
CA THR A 235 -5.02 -1.44 6.00
C THR A 235 -5.86 -0.15 5.84
N PRO A 236 -5.42 0.85 5.08
CA PRO A 236 -6.21 2.05 4.80
C PRO A 236 -7.61 1.80 4.23
N ASN A 237 -7.76 0.82 3.33
CA ASN A 237 -9.04 0.50 2.67
C ASN A 237 -9.71 1.75 2.05
N ALA A 238 -10.96 2.00 2.40
CA ALA A 238 -11.75 3.15 1.95
C ALA A 238 -11.94 4.19 3.06
N GLN A 239 -10.95 4.38 3.94
CA GLN A 239 -11.04 5.41 4.96
C GLN A 239 -11.11 6.82 4.35
N PRO A 240 -11.88 7.75 4.93
CA PRO A 240 -11.93 9.15 4.45
C PRO A 240 -10.53 9.80 4.35
N ARG A 241 -9.63 9.50 5.28
CA ARG A 241 -8.23 9.98 5.23
C ARG A 241 -7.47 9.47 4.00
N PHE A 242 -7.79 8.29 3.49
CA PHE A 242 -7.14 7.77 2.27
C PHE A 242 -7.67 8.49 1.02
N ALA A 243 -8.93 8.87 1.00
CA ALA A 243 -9.48 9.74 -0.04
C ALA A 243 -8.84 11.15 -0.01
N ARG A 244 -8.70 11.72 1.19
CA ARG A 244 -8.02 13.00 1.39
C ARG A 244 -6.57 12.96 0.90
N LEU A 245 -5.82 11.88 1.22
CA LEU A 245 -4.46 11.67 0.72
C LEU A 245 -4.43 11.73 -0.82
N ALA A 246 -5.34 11.03 -1.50
CA ALA A 246 -5.39 11.06 -2.95
C ALA A 246 -5.60 12.48 -3.52
N LEU A 247 -6.42 13.29 -2.85
CA LEU A 247 -6.64 14.68 -3.26
C LEU A 247 -5.47 15.61 -2.88
N GLU A 248 -4.76 15.36 -1.78
CA GLU A 248 -3.54 16.10 -1.46
C GLU A 248 -2.45 15.85 -2.52
N LEU A 249 -2.30 14.60 -3.00
CA LEU A 249 -1.41 14.30 -4.13
C LEU A 249 -1.85 14.97 -5.44
N LEU A 250 -3.15 15.09 -5.68
CA LEU A 250 -3.69 15.85 -6.81
C LEU A 250 -3.31 17.33 -6.70
N ASP A 251 -3.46 17.91 -5.50
CA ASP A 251 -3.12 19.31 -5.23
C ASP A 251 -1.62 19.60 -5.42
N GLU A 252 -0.73 18.64 -5.09
CA GLU A 252 0.70 18.75 -5.37
C GLU A 252 0.97 18.98 -6.87
N VAL A 253 0.28 18.23 -7.73
CA VAL A 253 0.48 18.31 -9.20
C VAL A 253 -0.28 19.48 -9.82
N ARG A 254 -1.51 19.76 -9.34
CA ARG A 254 -2.38 20.79 -9.90
C ARG A 254 -1.91 22.19 -9.52
N ASP A 255 -1.56 22.39 -8.25
CA ASP A 255 -1.32 23.69 -7.65
C ASP A 255 0.19 23.94 -7.38
N GLY A 256 1.06 22.95 -7.68
CA GLY A 256 2.50 23.04 -7.42
C GLY A 256 2.83 23.05 -5.92
N ARG A 257 2.01 22.40 -5.08
CA ARG A 257 2.27 22.32 -3.65
C ARG A 257 3.47 21.45 -3.36
N GLU A 258 4.21 21.80 -2.31
CA GLU A 258 5.28 20.94 -1.80
C GLU A 258 4.71 19.60 -1.36
N PRO A 259 5.39 18.47 -1.69
CA PRO A 259 4.96 17.14 -1.29
C PRO A 259 4.85 16.98 0.22
N ALA A 260 3.69 16.53 0.70
CA ALA A 260 3.48 16.20 2.09
C ALA A 260 4.23 14.91 2.45
N ARG A 261 5.22 14.98 3.35
CA ARG A 261 6.08 13.86 3.75
C ARG A 261 6.39 13.85 5.23
N VAL A 262 6.48 12.65 5.80
CA VAL A 262 7.17 12.44 7.08
C VAL A 262 8.65 12.20 6.78
N ILE A 263 9.51 12.99 7.39
CA ILE A 263 10.96 12.85 7.23
C ILE A 263 11.46 11.91 8.31
N GLY A 264 12.00 10.78 7.88
CA GLY A 264 12.67 9.80 8.74
C GLY A 264 14.17 10.09 8.90
N PRO A 265 14.86 9.29 9.71
CA PRO A 265 16.30 9.47 9.97
C PRO A 265 17.18 9.15 8.76
N GLU A 266 16.68 8.42 7.77
CA GLU A 266 17.40 8.03 6.57
C GLU A 266 16.97 8.85 5.35
N PRO A 267 17.84 8.97 4.33
CA PRO A 267 17.47 9.59 3.05
C PRO A 267 16.26 8.88 2.43
N VAL A 268 15.32 9.66 1.90
CA VAL A 268 14.11 9.14 1.25
C VAL A 268 14.50 8.25 0.05
N PRO A 269 14.20 6.95 0.06
CA PRO A 269 14.59 6.05 -1.02
C PRO A 269 13.78 6.34 -2.31
N GLY A 270 14.49 6.48 -3.42
CA GLY A 270 13.87 6.48 -4.75
C GLY A 270 13.10 7.72 -5.17
N TYR A 271 13.27 8.84 -4.49
CA TYR A 271 12.86 10.15 -5.00
C TYR A 271 13.99 10.74 -5.89
N GLY A 272 14.31 10.03 -6.92
CA GLY A 272 15.08 10.59 -8.02
C GLY A 272 14.14 10.72 -9.20
N SER A 273 13.88 11.94 -9.62
CA SER A 273 13.21 12.32 -10.87
C SER A 273 11.94 11.56 -11.25
N SER A 274 10.86 12.29 -11.37
CA SER A 274 9.77 12.04 -12.33
C SER A 274 10.24 11.18 -13.51
N VAL A 275 9.78 9.97 -13.58
CA VAL A 275 9.73 9.23 -14.85
C VAL A 275 8.38 9.50 -15.49
#